data_80ef2c8af9ff963496ce425f1eb85368
#
_entry.id   80ef2c8af9ff963496ce425f1eb85368
#
_cell.length_a   1.000
_cell.length_b   1.000
_cell.length_c   1.000
_cell.angle_alpha   90.00
_cell.angle_beta   90.00
_cell.angle_gamma   90.00
#
_symmetry.space_group_name_H-M   'P 1'
#
loop_
_entity.id
_entity.type
_entity.pdbx_description
1 polymer ?
#
loop_
_entity_poly.entity_id
_entity_poly.type
_entity_poly.pdbx_seq_one_letter_code
_entity_poly.pdbx_strand_id
1 'polypeptide(L)'
;MTLSRLLCPIDFSEASTHALEQAAALARRSGARLYALAVLPSISPFVEQMVAEATAVEGGAADDLRRWRELAEAQCRPITASGVDVALEVVEAHPVEAILERAAALGVDLVVMGTHGASGFRRFVLGSVTEKVLRRATCPVLTVPPRAHDTHASGFSRVLAAVDFSPCSMKAVDAATTLARESGGTLTLLHVLEWPWHDNVTSAPDGVPPAQAQALLDYRRYLEHGAAERLQAVADALPPGLRAATAVRFGKAWSETLAAAEAAQADLVVLGVRGRSSVDLGFFGSTTNHVVRAATCPVLTVRS
;
A
#
# COMPACT_ATOMS: atom_id res chain seq x y z
N MET A 1 -10.45 11.51 2.42
CA MET A 1 -10.98 10.16 2.08
C MET A 1 -11.89 9.72 3.22
N THR A 2 -13.18 9.46 2.99
CA THR A 2 -14.09 8.97 4.04
C THR A 2 -14.11 7.47 3.96
N LEU A 3 -13.85 6.77 5.09
CA LEU A 3 -13.88 5.31 5.16
C LEU A 3 -15.22 4.88 5.72
N SER A 4 -16.04 4.22 4.91
CA SER A 4 -17.35 3.65 5.29
C SER A 4 -17.40 2.15 5.06
N ARG A 5 -16.66 1.63 4.07
CA ARG A 5 -16.63 0.23 3.68
C ARG A 5 -15.21 -0.20 3.37
N LEU A 6 -14.70 -1.16 4.11
CA LEU A 6 -13.38 -1.74 3.93
C LEU A 6 -13.51 -3.18 3.46
N LEU A 7 -12.67 -3.62 2.53
CA LEU A 7 -12.55 -5.01 2.12
C LEU A 7 -11.19 -5.56 2.54
N CYS A 8 -11.17 -6.66 3.27
CA CYS A 8 -9.94 -7.36 3.64
C CYS A 8 -9.99 -8.79 3.13
N PRO A 9 -9.29 -9.11 2.03
CA PRO A 9 -9.07 -10.49 1.62
C PRO A 9 -8.19 -11.22 2.65
N ILE A 10 -8.58 -12.45 3.03
CA ILE A 10 -7.87 -13.30 3.98
C ILE A 10 -7.52 -14.65 3.36
N ASP A 11 -6.33 -15.16 3.64
CA ASP A 11 -5.81 -16.45 3.17
C ASP A 11 -5.15 -17.25 4.31
N PHE A 12 -5.44 -16.89 5.55
CA PHE A 12 -4.94 -17.50 6.79
C PHE A 12 -3.43 -17.35 7.00
N SER A 13 -2.72 -16.60 6.18
CA SER A 13 -1.32 -16.27 6.40
C SER A 13 -1.17 -15.24 7.54
N GLU A 14 0.03 -15.18 8.12
CA GLU A 14 0.40 -14.15 9.11
C GLU A 14 0.19 -12.73 8.53
N ALA A 15 0.57 -12.51 7.28
CA ALA A 15 0.40 -11.23 6.61
C ALA A 15 -1.09 -10.85 6.45
N SER A 16 -1.97 -11.82 6.13
CA SER A 16 -3.41 -11.54 6.05
C SER A 16 -4.04 -11.31 7.42
N THR A 17 -3.50 -11.94 8.47
CA THR A 17 -3.92 -11.68 9.85
C THR A 17 -3.58 -10.24 10.26
N HIS A 18 -2.35 -9.78 10.04
CA HIS A 18 -1.97 -8.40 10.31
C HIS A 18 -2.77 -7.40 9.45
N ALA A 19 -3.06 -7.74 8.20
CA ALA A 19 -3.91 -6.91 7.36
C ALA A 19 -5.34 -6.79 7.92
N LEU A 20 -5.90 -7.90 8.41
CA LEU A 20 -7.23 -7.91 9.03
C LEU A 20 -7.27 -7.10 10.34
N GLU A 21 -6.24 -7.19 11.16
CA GLU A 21 -6.09 -6.38 12.39
C GLU A 21 -5.98 -4.89 12.07
N GLN A 22 -5.19 -4.53 11.05
CA GLN A 22 -5.08 -3.15 10.57
C GLN A 22 -6.41 -2.64 10.00
N ALA A 23 -7.11 -3.45 9.22
CA ALA A 23 -8.44 -3.12 8.69
C ALA A 23 -9.46 -2.91 9.82
N ALA A 24 -9.42 -3.76 10.83
CA ALA A 24 -10.28 -3.64 12.03
C ALA A 24 -10.00 -2.36 12.82
N ALA A 25 -8.73 -1.98 12.98
CA ALA A 25 -8.35 -0.74 13.65
C ALA A 25 -8.87 0.49 12.89
N LEU A 26 -8.74 0.48 11.56
CA LEU A 26 -9.31 1.54 10.70
C LEU A 26 -10.84 1.57 10.78
N ALA A 27 -11.50 0.41 10.68
CA ALA A 27 -12.96 0.30 10.78
C ALA A 27 -13.49 0.84 12.11
N ARG A 28 -12.84 0.50 13.22
CA ARG A 28 -13.23 0.97 14.58
C ARG A 28 -13.15 2.49 14.70
N ARG A 29 -12.13 3.10 14.11
CA ARG A 29 -11.92 4.56 14.18
C ARG A 29 -12.87 5.35 13.30
N SER A 30 -13.14 4.84 12.10
CA SER A 30 -14.01 5.53 11.13
C SER A 30 -15.48 5.15 11.26
N GLY A 31 -15.83 4.14 12.06
CA GLY A 31 -17.18 3.55 12.08
C GLY A 31 -17.51 2.79 10.78
N ALA A 32 -16.50 2.39 10.01
CA ALA A 32 -16.69 1.69 8.76
C ALA A 32 -17.07 0.22 8.99
N ARG A 33 -17.83 -0.33 8.05
CA ARG A 33 -18.09 -1.76 7.96
C ARG A 33 -16.91 -2.48 7.32
N LEU A 34 -16.46 -3.57 7.93
CA LEU A 34 -15.39 -4.41 7.44
C LEU A 34 -15.94 -5.67 6.76
N TYR A 35 -15.61 -5.84 5.49
CA TYR A 35 -15.91 -7.06 4.74
C TYR A 35 -14.65 -7.92 4.71
N ALA A 36 -14.69 -9.09 5.37
CA ALA A 36 -13.64 -10.09 5.30
C ALA A 36 -13.99 -11.10 4.20
N LEU A 37 -13.11 -11.30 3.24
CA LEU A 37 -13.33 -12.19 2.09
C LEU A 37 -12.29 -13.31 2.07
N ALA A 38 -12.72 -14.54 2.33
CA ALA A 38 -11.91 -15.73 2.12
C ALA A 38 -12.25 -16.34 0.76
N VAL A 39 -11.24 -16.54 -0.08
CA VAL A 39 -11.43 -17.10 -1.42
C VAL A 39 -10.75 -18.46 -1.49
N LEU A 40 -11.55 -19.53 -1.55
CA LEU A 40 -11.07 -20.87 -1.87
C LEU A 40 -10.73 -20.88 -3.37
N PRO A 41 -9.46 -21.14 -3.75
CA PRO A 41 -9.10 -21.20 -5.15
C PRO A 41 -9.85 -22.34 -5.84
N SER A 42 -10.63 -22.02 -6.88
CA SER A 42 -11.24 -23.05 -7.71
C SER A 42 -10.15 -23.82 -8.46
N ILE A 43 -10.12 -25.10 -8.28
CA ILE A 43 -9.26 -26.01 -9.05
C ILE A 43 -10.03 -26.35 -10.35
N SER A 44 -9.30 -26.43 -11.46
CA SER A 44 -9.94 -26.91 -12.72
C SER A 44 -10.59 -28.26 -12.49
N PRO A 45 -11.82 -28.53 -12.98
CA PRO A 45 -12.50 -29.82 -12.85
C PRO A 45 -11.63 -30.99 -13.27
N PHE A 46 -10.75 -30.79 -14.25
CA PHE A 46 -9.78 -31.80 -14.70
C PHE A 46 -8.74 -32.12 -13.62
N VAL A 47 -8.26 -31.12 -12.89
CA VAL A 47 -7.29 -31.29 -11.77
C VAL A 47 -7.99 -31.91 -10.57
N GLU A 48 -9.24 -31.52 -10.28
CA GLU A 48 -10.06 -32.16 -9.24
C GLU A 48 -10.22 -33.66 -9.47
N GLN A 49 -10.55 -34.02 -10.71
CA GLN A 49 -10.68 -35.44 -11.09
C GLN A 49 -9.36 -36.19 -10.95
N MET A 50 -8.25 -35.62 -11.41
CA MET A 50 -6.91 -36.21 -11.24
C MET A 50 -6.50 -36.39 -9.77
N VAL A 51 -6.81 -35.40 -8.92
CA VAL A 51 -6.50 -35.45 -7.49
C VAL A 51 -7.40 -36.49 -6.79
N ALA A 52 -8.68 -36.53 -7.11
CA ALA A 52 -9.63 -37.54 -6.59
C ALA A 52 -9.21 -38.97 -6.95
N GLU A 53 -8.78 -39.20 -8.20
CA GLU A 53 -8.27 -40.51 -8.65
C GLU A 53 -6.91 -40.87 -7.99
N ALA A 54 -6.06 -39.88 -7.67
CA ALA A 54 -4.72 -40.14 -7.13
C ALA A 54 -4.68 -40.29 -5.59
N THR A 55 -5.64 -39.69 -4.86
CA THR A 55 -5.51 -39.55 -3.41
C THR A 55 -6.52 -40.37 -2.60
N ALA A 56 -7.57 -40.93 -3.21
CA ALA A 56 -8.65 -41.64 -2.50
C ALA A 56 -9.17 -40.87 -1.24
N VAL A 57 -9.06 -39.56 -1.22
CA VAL A 57 -9.49 -38.71 -0.11
C VAL A 57 -11.00 -38.51 -0.25
N GLU A 58 -11.74 -39.08 0.68
CA GLU A 58 -13.17 -38.80 0.88
C GLU A 58 -13.32 -37.39 1.45
N GLY A 59 -13.57 -36.40 0.59
CA GLY A 59 -13.86 -35.02 0.97
C GLY A 59 -14.16 -34.20 -0.28
N GLY A 60 -15.43 -33.90 -0.52
CA GLY A 60 -15.83 -33.11 -1.69
C GLY A 60 -15.67 -31.61 -1.45
N ALA A 61 -15.76 -30.79 -2.51
CA ALA A 61 -15.68 -29.31 -2.47
C ALA A 61 -16.55 -28.64 -1.39
N ALA A 62 -17.67 -29.28 -1.02
CA ALA A 62 -18.54 -28.82 0.08
C ALA A 62 -17.87 -28.92 1.46
N ASP A 63 -17.03 -29.92 1.69
CA ASP A 63 -16.30 -30.09 2.95
C ASP A 63 -15.15 -29.10 3.05
N ASP A 64 -14.47 -28.83 1.93
CA ASP A 64 -13.43 -27.83 1.86
C ASP A 64 -13.99 -26.42 2.13
N LEU A 65 -15.12 -26.07 1.51
CA LEU A 65 -15.76 -24.79 1.72
C LEU A 65 -16.23 -24.61 3.18
N ARG A 66 -16.72 -25.67 3.81
CA ARG A 66 -17.09 -25.66 5.25
C ARG A 66 -15.87 -25.43 6.13
N ARG A 67 -14.78 -26.16 5.89
CA ARG A 67 -13.52 -26.00 6.61
C ARG A 67 -12.94 -24.60 6.48
N TRP A 68 -12.98 -24.03 5.27
CA TRP A 68 -12.54 -22.66 5.01
C TRP A 68 -13.40 -21.65 5.76
N ARG A 69 -14.70 -21.88 5.84
CA ARG A 69 -15.61 -21.03 6.62
C ARG A 69 -15.27 -21.06 8.11
N GLU A 70 -15.06 -22.24 8.69
CA GLU A 70 -14.67 -22.39 10.10
C GLU A 70 -13.35 -21.67 10.40
N LEU A 71 -12.35 -21.78 9.53
CA LEU A 71 -11.07 -21.08 9.66
C LEU A 71 -11.25 -19.56 9.58
N ALA A 72 -12.05 -19.09 8.63
CA ALA A 72 -12.31 -17.68 8.44
C ALA A 72 -13.10 -17.08 9.62
N GLU A 73 -14.09 -17.80 10.14
CA GLU A 73 -14.82 -17.42 11.35
C GLU A 73 -13.89 -17.35 12.58
N ALA A 74 -13.00 -18.33 12.72
CA ALA A 74 -12.01 -18.36 13.80
C ALA A 74 -11.07 -17.15 13.73
N GLN A 75 -10.61 -16.79 12.53
CA GLN A 75 -9.75 -15.63 12.32
C GLN A 75 -10.48 -14.31 12.56
N CYS A 76 -11.75 -14.19 12.18
CA CYS A 76 -12.55 -12.98 12.38
C CYS A 76 -13.07 -12.81 13.81
N ARG A 77 -13.17 -13.89 14.59
CA ARG A 77 -13.77 -13.89 15.94
C ARG A 77 -13.18 -12.86 16.90
N PRO A 78 -11.86 -12.68 17.03
CA PRO A 78 -11.27 -11.64 17.90
C PRO A 78 -11.68 -10.24 17.47
N ILE A 79 -11.78 -10.01 16.16
CA ILE A 79 -12.14 -8.70 15.58
C ILE A 79 -13.61 -8.37 15.89
N THR A 80 -14.51 -9.33 15.64
CA THR A 80 -15.94 -9.18 15.95
C THR A 80 -16.16 -8.96 17.45
N ALA A 81 -15.46 -9.73 18.29
CA ALA A 81 -15.53 -9.59 19.75
C ALA A 81 -15.05 -8.21 20.24
N SER A 82 -14.21 -7.50 19.45
CA SER A 82 -13.78 -6.13 19.75
C SER A 82 -14.79 -5.04 19.34
N GLY A 83 -15.99 -5.42 18.87
CA GLY A 83 -17.08 -4.52 18.53
C GLY A 83 -17.02 -3.94 17.09
N VAL A 84 -16.17 -4.49 16.22
CA VAL A 84 -16.14 -4.11 14.79
C VAL A 84 -17.26 -4.84 14.05
N ASP A 85 -18.03 -4.13 13.22
CA ASP A 85 -19.02 -4.74 12.33
C ASP A 85 -18.31 -5.46 11.18
N VAL A 86 -18.20 -6.79 11.30
CA VAL A 86 -17.53 -7.65 10.31
C VAL A 86 -18.56 -8.47 9.54
N ALA A 87 -18.58 -8.31 8.23
CA ALA A 87 -19.31 -9.19 7.31
C ALA A 87 -18.32 -10.19 6.69
N LEU A 88 -18.39 -11.45 7.08
CA LEU A 88 -17.55 -12.51 6.52
C LEU A 88 -18.24 -13.13 5.30
N GLU A 89 -17.48 -13.28 4.23
CA GLU A 89 -17.85 -14.00 3.04
C GLU A 89 -16.79 -15.03 2.68
N VAL A 90 -17.24 -16.24 2.32
CA VAL A 90 -16.36 -17.32 1.84
C VAL A 90 -16.89 -17.78 0.49
N VAL A 91 -16.07 -17.71 -0.52
CA VAL A 91 -16.43 -18.04 -1.92
C VAL A 91 -15.38 -18.94 -2.54
N GLU A 92 -15.83 -19.78 -3.48
CA GLU A 92 -14.94 -20.51 -4.35
C GLU A 92 -14.81 -19.74 -5.68
N ALA A 93 -13.61 -19.24 -5.98
CA ALA A 93 -13.36 -18.43 -7.17
C ALA A 93 -11.87 -18.27 -7.45
N HIS A 94 -11.55 -17.57 -8.54
CA HIS A 94 -10.19 -17.06 -8.74
C HIS A 94 -9.97 -15.83 -7.83
N PRO A 95 -8.95 -15.83 -6.93
CA PRO A 95 -8.83 -14.82 -5.88
C PRO A 95 -8.79 -13.38 -6.37
N VAL A 96 -8.06 -13.09 -7.46
CA VAL A 96 -7.94 -11.71 -7.97
C VAL A 96 -9.27 -11.18 -8.46
N GLU A 97 -9.99 -11.98 -9.24
CA GLU A 97 -11.30 -11.65 -9.81
C GLU A 97 -12.32 -11.44 -8.68
N ALA A 98 -12.41 -12.37 -7.74
CA ALA A 98 -13.32 -12.28 -6.59
C ALA A 98 -13.10 -11.00 -5.77
N ILE A 99 -11.82 -10.65 -5.48
CA ILE A 99 -11.50 -9.43 -4.73
C ILE A 99 -11.93 -8.18 -5.50
N LEU A 100 -11.62 -8.10 -6.79
CA LEU A 100 -11.93 -6.92 -7.62
C LEU A 100 -13.43 -6.75 -7.85
N GLU A 101 -14.13 -7.83 -8.14
CA GLU A 101 -15.58 -7.84 -8.33
C GLU A 101 -16.31 -7.47 -7.04
N ARG A 102 -15.87 -8.03 -5.90
CA ARG A 102 -16.49 -7.72 -4.63
C ARG A 102 -16.19 -6.28 -4.19
N ALA A 103 -14.96 -5.79 -4.43
CA ALA A 103 -14.63 -4.40 -4.18
C ALA A 103 -15.51 -3.42 -4.98
N ALA A 104 -15.77 -3.73 -6.24
CA ALA A 104 -16.65 -2.94 -7.10
C ALA A 104 -18.12 -3.06 -6.69
N ALA A 105 -18.64 -4.27 -6.48
CA ALA A 105 -20.04 -4.52 -6.13
C ALA A 105 -20.44 -3.87 -4.80
N LEU A 106 -19.56 -3.89 -3.81
CA LEU A 106 -19.77 -3.26 -2.52
C LEU A 106 -19.45 -1.76 -2.54
N GLY A 107 -18.77 -1.25 -3.58
CA GLY A 107 -18.28 0.12 -3.65
C GLY A 107 -17.39 0.45 -2.45
N VAL A 108 -16.39 -0.40 -2.17
CA VAL A 108 -15.51 -0.20 -1.01
C VAL A 108 -14.61 1.01 -1.19
N ASP A 109 -14.33 1.68 -0.10
CA ASP A 109 -13.46 2.88 -0.07
C ASP A 109 -11.98 2.50 -0.01
N LEU A 110 -11.67 1.30 0.51
CA LEU A 110 -10.30 0.82 0.70
C LEU A 110 -10.27 -0.71 0.70
N VAL A 111 -9.33 -1.29 -0.04
CA VAL A 111 -8.92 -2.69 0.12
C VAL A 111 -7.70 -2.74 1.01
N VAL A 112 -7.72 -3.59 2.04
CA VAL A 112 -6.59 -3.82 2.96
C VAL A 112 -6.11 -5.25 2.80
N MET A 113 -4.84 -5.46 2.46
CA MET A 113 -4.33 -6.81 2.22
C MET A 113 -2.86 -6.95 2.57
N GLY A 114 -2.45 -8.18 2.93
CA GLY A 114 -1.06 -8.50 3.19
C GLY A 114 -0.19 -8.39 1.92
N THR A 115 1.08 -8.06 2.09
CA THR A 115 2.05 -8.05 0.98
C THR A 115 2.45 -9.45 0.54
N HIS A 116 2.31 -10.48 1.41
CA HIS A 116 2.66 -11.87 1.15
C HIS A 116 1.46 -12.76 1.47
N GLY A 117 1.34 -13.89 0.81
CA GLY A 117 0.30 -14.88 1.09
C GLY A 117 0.87 -16.13 1.75
N ALA A 118 0.04 -17.18 1.90
CA ALA A 118 0.37 -18.45 2.53
C ALA A 118 1.60 -19.17 1.93
N SER A 119 2.00 -18.85 0.70
CA SER A 119 3.22 -19.38 0.06
C SER A 119 4.54 -18.75 0.54
N GLY A 120 4.51 -17.89 1.52
CA GLY A 120 5.49 -17.18 2.36
C GLY A 120 6.99 -17.36 2.12
N PHE A 121 7.51 -17.29 0.90
CA PHE A 121 8.94 -17.39 0.62
C PHE A 121 9.55 -16.06 0.14
N ARG A 122 10.52 -15.56 0.95
CA ARG A 122 11.49 -14.47 0.70
C ARG A 122 10.99 -13.04 0.93
N ARG A 123 11.68 -12.34 1.84
CA ARG A 123 11.78 -10.86 1.89
C ARG A 123 11.95 -10.34 0.47
N PHE A 124 11.09 -9.37 0.05
CA PHE A 124 11.09 -8.71 -1.27
C PHE A 124 10.25 -9.36 -2.39
N VAL A 125 9.48 -10.42 -2.15
CA VAL A 125 8.57 -10.96 -3.15
C VAL A 125 7.15 -10.55 -2.80
N LEU A 126 6.55 -9.67 -3.58
CA LEU A 126 5.13 -9.31 -3.45
C LEU A 126 4.26 -10.49 -3.89
N GLY A 127 3.23 -10.83 -3.13
CA GLY A 127 2.30 -11.90 -3.46
C GLY A 127 1.62 -11.66 -4.82
N SER A 128 1.48 -12.72 -5.60
CA SER A 128 0.93 -12.63 -6.97
C SER A 128 -0.51 -12.07 -7.01
N VAL A 129 -1.32 -12.36 -5.99
CA VAL A 129 -2.68 -11.81 -5.85
C VAL A 129 -2.59 -10.33 -5.54
N THR A 130 -1.77 -9.94 -4.55
CA THR A 130 -1.57 -8.55 -4.14
C THR A 130 -1.07 -7.69 -5.28
N GLU A 131 -0.08 -8.17 -6.04
CA GLU A 131 0.43 -7.45 -7.21
C GLU A 131 -0.66 -7.21 -8.27
N LYS A 132 -1.46 -8.24 -8.59
CA LYS A 132 -2.53 -8.11 -9.58
C LYS A 132 -3.66 -7.21 -9.10
N VAL A 133 -4.02 -7.27 -7.81
CA VAL A 133 -5.02 -6.37 -7.22
C VAL A 133 -4.52 -4.93 -7.25
N LEU A 134 -3.29 -4.65 -6.83
CA LEU A 134 -2.66 -3.33 -6.90
C LEU A 134 -2.67 -2.75 -8.33
N ARG A 135 -2.50 -3.57 -9.35
CA ARG A 135 -2.55 -3.15 -10.75
C ARG A 135 -3.94 -2.84 -11.25
N ARG A 136 -4.97 -3.53 -10.76
CA ARG A 136 -6.33 -3.54 -11.35
C ARG A 136 -7.40 -2.88 -10.48
N ALA A 137 -7.18 -2.76 -9.17
CA ALA A 137 -8.17 -2.15 -8.27
C ALA A 137 -8.50 -0.73 -8.70
N THR A 138 -9.76 -0.34 -8.62
CA THR A 138 -10.25 1.01 -8.91
C THR A 138 -10.30 1.90 -7.68
N CYS A 139 -10.24 1.32 -6.50
CA CYS A 139 -10.16 2.01 -5.20
C CYS A 139 -8.73 1.98 -4.64
N PRO A 140 -8.43 2.79 -3.62
CA PRO A 140 -7.18 2.72 -2.87
C PRO A 140 -6.92 1.32 -2.29
N VAL A 141 -5.63 0.95 -2.22
CA VAL A 141 -5.19 -0.32 -1.64
C VAL A 141 -4.14 -0.05 -0.58
N LEU A 142 -4.38 -0.50 0.65
CA LEU A 142 -3.42 -0.52 1.74
C LEU A 142 -2.76 -1.89 1.81
N THR A 143 -1.47 -1.95 1.57
CA THR A 143 -0.69 -3.17 1.76
C THR A 143 0.01 -3.16 3.12
N VAL A 144 -0.10 -4.27 3.84
CA VAL A 144 0.45 -4.43 5.20
C VAL A 144 1.56 -5.47 5.16
N PRO A 145 2.80 -5.12 5.51
CA PRO A 145 3.90 -6.06 5.58
C PRO A 145 3.76 -6.99 6.81
N PRO A 146 4.37 -8.21 6.79
CA PRO A 146 4.22 -9.20 7.86
C PRO A 146 4.74 -8.75 9.23
N ARG A 147 5.58 -7.72 9.26
CA ARG A 147 6.18 -7.16 10.48
C ARG A 147 5.95 -5.67 10.60
N ALA A 148 4.76 -5.21 10.24
CA ALA A 148 4.38 -3.83 10.51
C ALA A 148 4.47 -3.60 12.04
N HIS A 149 5.10 -2.49 12.44
CA HIS A 149 5.03 -2.07 13.84
C HIS A 149 3.56 -1.95 14.25
N ASP A 150 3.25 -2.30 15.52
CA ASP A 150 1.90 -2.22 16.08
C ASP A 150 1.34 -0.79 15.98
N THR A 151 0.84 -0.44 14.81
CA THR A 151 0.11 0.83 14.56
C THR A 151 -1.39 0.68 14.83
N HIS A 152 -1.81 -0.53 15.24
CA HIS A 152 -3.22 -0.92 15.34
C HIS A 152 -4.03 -0.07 16.32
N ALA A 153 -3.44 0.38 17.42
CA ALA A 153 -4.18 1.07 18.47
C ALA A 153 -4.30 2.58 18.26
N SER A 154 -3.27 3.23 17.70
CA SER A 154 -3.14 4.71 17.66
C SER A 154 -3.43 5.36 16.30
N GLY A 155 -3.66 4.55 15.25
CA GLY A 155 -3.76 5.03 13.87
C GLY A 155 -2.40 5.48 13.32
N PHE A 156 -2.41 6.17 12.18
CA PHE A 156 -1.19 6.60 11.52
C PHE A 156 -0.72 7.96 12.04
N SER A 157 0.28 7.93 12.92
CA SER A 157 0.80 9.12 13.60
C SER A 157 1.91 9.83 12.84
N ARG A 158 2.65 9.11 12.00
CA ARG A 158 3.74 9.63 11.19
C ARG A 158 3.56 9.18 9.75
N VAL A 159 2.89 10.00 8.97
CA VAL A 159 2.56 9.72 7.58
C VAL A 159 3.59 10.35 6.66
N LEU A 160 4.14 9.58 5.70
CA LEU A 160 4.99 10.08 4.64
C LEU A 160 4.25 9.96 3.30
N ALA A 161 4.09 11.07 2.57
CA ALA A 161 3.52 11.08 1.23
C ALA A 161 4.60 11.43 0.20
N ALA A 162 4.84 10.53 -0.76
CA ALA A 162 5.74 10.81 -1.87
C ALA A 162 5.00 11.54 -2.99
N VAL A 163 5.56 12.69 -3.39
CA VAL A 163 4.94 13.67 -4.30
C VAL A 163 5.79 13.82 -5.54
N ASP A 164 5.23 13.54 -6.71
CA ASP A 164 5.84 13.83 -8.02
C ASP A 164 5.07 14.90 -8.79
N PHE A 165 4.09 15.54 -8.12
CA PHE A 165 3.18 16.54 -8.67
C PHE A 165 2.28 16.05 -9.81
N SER A 166 2.13 14.74 -9.97
CA SER A 166 1.10 14.16 -10.83
C SER A 166 -0.28 14.24 -10.16
N PRO A 167 -1.38 14.19 -10.94
CA PRO A 167 -2.72 14.15 -10.35
C PRO A 167 -2.91 13.00 -9.36
N CYS A 168 -2.26 11.87 -9.61
CA CYS A 168 -2.31 10.69 -8.75
C CYS A 168 -1.59 10.93 -7.40
N SER A 169 -0.40 11.55 -7.42
CA SER A 169 0.31 11.88 -6.19
C SER A 169 -0.39 12.98 -5.39
N MET A 170 -1.09 13.91 -6.04
CA MET A 170 -1.90 14.91 -5.33
C MET A 170 -3.09 14.28 -4.61
N LYS A 171 -3.79 13.32 -5.22
CA LYS A 171 -4.81 12.53 -4.52
C LYS A 171 -4.22 11.71 -3.35
N ALA A 172 -2.98 11.23 -3.51
CA ALA A 172 -2.27 10.57 -2.41
C ALA A 172 -2.00 11.53 -1.24
N VAL A 173 -1.65 12.79 -1.53
CA VAL A 173 -1.52 13.85 -0.50
C VAL A 173 -2.85 14.08 0.22
N ASP A 174 -3.97 14.14 -0.49
CA ASP A 174 -5.30 14.31 0.11
C ASP A 174 -5.64 13.15 1.06
N ALA A 175 -5.36 11.92 0.64
CA ALA A 175 -5.57 10.73 1.47
C ALA A 175 -4.66 10.74 2.71
N ALA A 176 -3.36 11.05 2.54
CA ALA A 176 -2.39 11.17 3.62
C ALA A 176 -2.80 12.24 4.63
N THR A 177 -3.25 13.39 4.12
CA THR A 177 -3.77 14.51 4.94
C THR A 177 -4.93 14.08 5.82
N THR A 178 -5.90 13.36 5.24
CA THR A 178 -7.07 12.87 5.98
C THR A 178 -6.64 11.93 7.11
N LEU A 179 -5.82 10.92 6.79
CA LEU A 179 -5.38 9.92 7.76
C LEU A 179 -4.51 10.51 8.88
N ALA A 180 -3.61 11.43 8.55
CA ALA A 180 -2.79 12.12 9.54
C ALA A 180 -3.64 12.97 10.50
N ARG A 181 -4.64 13.71 9.96
CA ARG A 181 -5.54 14.53 10.78
C ARG A 181 -6.41 13.69 11.71
N GLU A 182 -7.01 12.62 11.23
CA GLU A 182 -7.83 11.70 12.03
C GLU A 182 -7.06 11.09 13.19
N SER A 183 -5.74 10.98 13.06
CA SER A 183 -4.84 10.44 14.08
C SER A 183 -4.18 11.50 14.94
N GLY A 184 -4.39 12.80 14.67
CA GLY A 184 -3.63 13.88 15.32
C GLY A 184 -2.13 13.81 15.04
N GLY A 185 -1.75 13.17 13.95
CA GLY A 185 -0.38 12.85 13.58
C GLY A 185 0.33 13.99 12.84
N THR A 186 1.43 13.61 12.19
CA THR A 186 2.27 14.49 11.36
C THR A 186 2.31 13.98 9.92
N LEU A 187 2.45 14.87 8.95
CA LEU A 187 2.60 14.55 7.54
C LEU A 187 3.95 15.05 7.02
N THR A 188 4.73 14.17 6.43
CA THR A 188 5.94 14.55 5.68
C THR A 188 5.64 14.43 4.19
N LEU A 189 5.76 15.53 3.46
CA LEU A 189 5.71 15.56 2.00
C LEU A 189 7.13 15.39 1.47
N LEU A 190 7.36 14.35 0.67
CA LEU A 190 8.67 14.04 0.10
C LEU A 190 8.62 14.19 -1.41
N HIS A 191 9.52 14.99 -1.99
CA HIS A 191 9.80 14.98 -3.43
C HIS A 191 11.20 14.46 -3.67
N VAL A 192 11.38 13.56 -4.64
CA VAL A 192 12.68 13.03 -5.01
C VAL A 192 13.02 13.50 -6.42
N LEU A 193 14.14 14.18 -6.53
CA LEU A 193 14.75 14.57 -7.80
C LEU A 193 15.67 13.44 -8.26
N GLU A 194 15.29 12.76 -9.36
CA GLU A 194 16.16 11.77 -9.97
C GLU A 194 17.30 12.48 -10.71
N TRP A 195 18.52 12.22 -10.24
CA TRP A 195 19.73 12.81 -10.78
C TRP A 195 20.57 11.71 -11.43
N PRO A 196 21.10 11.93 -12.66
CA PRO A 196 21.76 10.86 -13.42
C PRO A 196 23.06 10.35 -12.78
N TRP A 197 23.69 11.15 -11.93
CA TRP A 197 24.92 10.75 -11.23
C TRP A 197 24.61 10.36 -9.80
N HIS A 198 24.91 9.11 -9.46
CA HIS A 198 24.68 8.55 -8.14
C HIS A 198 25.52 9.23 -7.07
N ASP A 199 24.92 9.37 -5.93
CA ASP A 199 25.45 9.61 -4.60
C ASP A 199 26.14 10.96 -4.32
N ASN A 200 25.57 11.70 -3.35
CA ASN A 200 26.17 12.78 -2.57
C ASN A 200 27.22 13.66 -3.28
N VAL A 201 26.94 14.08 -4.51
CA VAL A 201 27.88 14.93 -5.24
C VAL A 201 27.78 16.34 -4.66
N THR A 202 28.49 16.52 -3.54
CA THR A 202 28.96 17.83 -3.10
C THR A 202 30.14 18.28 -3.98
N SER A 203 30.66 17.39 -4.83
CA SER A 203 31.75 17.63 -5.79
C SER A 203 31.32 17.16 -7.19
N ALA A 204 31.82 17.80 -8.21
CA ALA A 204 31.60 17.39 -9.60
C ALA A 204 32.21 16.00 -9.86
N PRO A 205 31.65 15.24 -10.84
CA PRO A 205 32.26 13.99 -11.26
C PRO A 205 33.72 14.18 -11.68
N ASP A 206 34.58 13.20 -11.38
CA ASP A 206 35.98 13.22 -11.78
C ASP A 206 36.12 13.42 -13.30
N GLY A 207 37.01 14.30 -13.69
CA GLY A 207 37.26 14.62 -15.11
C GLY A 207 36.39 15.71 -15.71
N VAL A 208 35.45 16.31 -14.96
CA VAL A 208 34.68 17.48 -15.44
C VAL A 208 35.47 18.78 -15.21
N PRO A 209 35.62 19.64 -16.20
CA PRO A 209 36.30 20.94 -16.03
C PRO A 209 35.62 21.79 -14.95
N PRO A 210 36.39 22.56 -14.13
CA PRO A 210 35.83 23.29 -13.00
C PRO A 210 34.64 24.19 -13.29
N ALA A 211 34.67 24.89 -14.45
CA ALA A 211 33.56 25.75 -14.85
C ALA A 211 32.28 24.98 -15.18
N GLN A 212 32.39 23.79 -15.79
CA GLN A 212 31.26 22.92 -16.05
C GLN A 212 30.74 22.27 -14.75
N ALA A 213 31.65 21.91 -13.85
CA ALA A 213 31.34 21.43 -12.54
C ALA A 213 30.48 22.42 -11.73
N GLN A 214 30.89 23.69 -11.74
CA GLN A 214 30.15 24.76 -11.07
C GLN A 214 28.74 24.93 -11.68
N ALA A 215 28.64 24.95 -13.01
CA ALA A 215 27.35 25.07 -13.70
C ALA A 215 26.38 23.92 -13.34
N LEU A 216 26.91 22.69 -13.21
CA LEU A 216 26.11 21.54 -12.77
C LEU A 216 25.60 21.69 -11.35
N LEU A 217 26.44 22.15 -10.44
CA LEU A 217 26.05 22.40 -9.04
C LEU A 217 25.02 23.52 -8.92
N ASP A 218 25.15 24.57 -9.72
CA ASP A 218 24.19 25.69 -9.76
C ASP A 218 22.85 25.22 -10.35
N TYR A 219 22.87 24.40 -11.40
CA TYR A 219 21.67 23.81 -11.95
C TYR A 219 20.97 22.86 -10.96
N ARG A 220 21.74 22.07 -10.22
CA ARG A 220 21.20 21.21 -9.15
C ARG A 220 20.49 22.05 -8.07
N ARG A 221 21.13 23.14 -7.60
CA ARG A 221 20.51 24.03 -6.61
C ARG A 221 19.24 24.69 -7.15
N TYR A 222 19.25 25.08 -8.42
CA TYR A 222 18.07 25.61 -9.09
C TYR A 222 16.90 24.61 -9.08
N LEU A 223 17.16 23.34 -9.43
CA LEU A 223 16.14 22.29 -9.41
C LEU A 223 15.63 22.01 -7.98
N GLU A 224 16.54 21.98 -7.02
CA GLU A 224 16.19 21.76 -5.61
C GLU A 224 15.30 22.90 -5.08
N HIS A 225 15.67 24.12 -5.36
CA HIS A 225 14.91 25.31 -4.95
C HIS A 225 13.50 25.31 -5.57
N GLY A 226 13.40 25.10 -6.87
CA GLY A 226 12.10 25.05 -7.55
C GLY A 226 11.21 23.87 -7.08
N ALA A 227 11.83 22.73 -6.74
CA ALA A 227 11.09 21.62 -6.15
C ALA A 227 10.61 21.92 -4.73
N ALA A 228 11.48 22.55 -3.91
CA ALA A 228 11.14 22.95 -2.55
C ALA A 228 10.01 24.00 -2.50
N GLU A 229 10.06 25.02 -3.38
CA GLU A 229 8.98 26.00 -3.50
C GLU A 229 7.63 25.35 -3.87
N ARG A 230 7.65 24.46 -4.86
CA ARG A 230 6.43 23.75 -5.27
C ARG A 230 5.89 22.85 -4.15
N LEU A 231 6.76 22.15 -3.45
CA LEU A 231 6.38 21.28 -2.34
C LEU A 231 5.85 22.07 -1.17
N GLN A 232 6.45 23.24 -0.89
CA GLN A 232 5.97 24.17 0.13
C GLN A 232 4.59 24.72 -0.21
N ALA A 233 4.34 25.07 -1.47
CA ALA A 233 3.00 25.50 -1.92
C ALA A 233 1.93 24.42 -1.69
N VAL A 234 2.28 23.13 -1.86
CA VAL A 234 1.39 22.01 -1.50
C VAL A 234 1.16 21.96 0.01
N ALA A 235 2.20 22.14 0.82
CA ALA A 235 2.09 22.14 2.28
C ALA A 235 1.24 23.32 2.79
N ASP A 236 1.40 24.51 2.21
CA ASP A 236 0.66 25.72 2.58
C ASP A 236 -0.84 25.61 2.24
N ALA A 237 -1.19 24.79 1.24
CA ALA A 237 -2.57 24.50 0.85
C ALA A 237 -3.25 23.46 1.75
N LEU A 238 -2.52 22.81 2.66
CA LEU A 238 -3.08 21.81 3.58
C LEU A 238 -4.01 22.47 4.61
N PRO A 239 -5.00 21.72 5.13
CA PRO A 239 -5.90 22.24 6.16
C PRO A 239 -5.15 22.74 7.41
N PRO A 240 -5.61 23.84 8.03
CA PRO A 240 -4.98 24.38 9.22
C PRO A 240 -4.98 23.37 10.38
N GLY A 241 -3.93 23.42 11.20
CA GLY A 241 -3.75 22.56 12.36
C GLY A 241 -3.07 21.21 12.08
N LEU A 242 -2.83 20.84 10.82
CA LEU A 242 -2.01 19.68 10.49
C LEU A 242 -0.51 20.09 10.58
N ARG A 243 0.26 19.30 11.33
CA ARG A 243 1.72 19.46 11.35
C ARG A 243 2.30 18.80 10.11
N ALA A 244 2.71 19.61 9.14
CA ALA A 244 3.32 19.16 7.92
C ALA A 244 4.77 19.62 7.82
N ALA A 245 5.62 18.76 7.27
CA ALA A 245 7.01 19.05 6.90
C ALA A 245 7.23 18.72 5.43
N THR A 246 8.16 19.41 4.78
CA THR A 246 8.55 19.16 3.40
C THR A 246 10.00 18.68 3.33
N ALA A 247 10.29 17.77 2.42
CA ALA A 247 11.65 17.30 2.17
C ALA A 247 11.86 17.09 0.67
N VAL A 248 12.99 17.60 0.17
CA VAL A 248 13.47 17.31 -1.18
C VAL A 248 14.73 16.45 -1.05
N ARG A 249 14.80 15.36 -1.79
CA ARG A 249 15.96 14.47 -1.81
C ARG A 249 16.41 14.23 -3.25
N PHE A 250 17.67 13.84 -3.41
CA PHE A 250 18.24 13.43 -4.69
C PHE A 250 18.54 11.95 -4.67
N GLY A 251 18.19 11.24 -5.75
CA GLY A 251 18.48 9.81 -5.86
C GLY A 251 17.38 9.05 -6.60
N LYS A 252 17.35 7.75 -6.42
CA LYS A 252 16.27 6.91 -6.96
C LYS A 252 15.01 7.09 -6.12
N ALA A 253 13.91 7.43 -6.76
CA ALA A 253 12.66 7.76 -6.06
C ALA A 253 12.23 6.70 -5.02
N TRP A 254 12.29 5.42 -5.37
CA TRP A 254 11.92 4.35 -4.42
C TRP A 254 12.89 4.22 -3.23
N SER A 255 14.21 4.35 -3.47
CA SER A 255 15.25 4.22 -2.45
C SER A 255 15.17 5.35 -1.44
N GLU A 256 15.05 6.60 -1.95
CA GLU A 256 14.93 7.78 -1.11
C GLU A 256 13.61 7.83 -0.33
N THR A 257 12.52 7.29 -0.91
CA THR A 257 11.25 7.15 -0.19
C THR A 257 11.37 6.18 0.98
N LEU A 258 12.01 5.04 0.80
CA LEU A 258 12.23 4.07 1.88
C LEU A 258 13.17 4.63 2.96
N ALA A 259 14.27 5.26 2.56
CA ALA A 259 15.21 5.88 3.49
C ALA A 259 14.56 7.04 4.28
N ALA A 260 13.69 7.84 3.64
CA ALA A 260 12.94 8.88 4.31
C ALA A 260 11.90 8.31 5.28
N ALA A 261 11.22 7.25 4.90
CA ALA A 261 10.25 6.57 5.76
C ALA A 261 10.93 6.00 7.02
N GLU A 262 12.08 5.38 6.86
CA GLU A 262 12.89 4.86 7.98
C GLU A 262 13.37 6.00 8.89
N ALA A 263 13.96 7.05 8.33
CA ALA A 263 14.47 8.19 9.08
C ALA A 263 13.37 8.94 9.85
N ALA A 264 12.18 9.08 9.26
CA ALA A 264 11.01 9.66 9.89
C ALA A 264 10.28 8.67 10.83
N GLN A 265 10.72 7.42 10.90
CA GLN A 265 9.99 6.34 11.55
C GLN A 265 8.51 6.33 11.13
N ALA A 266 8.25 6.46 9.84
CA ALA A 266 6.91 6.54 9.30
C ALA A 266 6.13 5.23 9.59
N ASP A 267 4.91 5.39 10.03
CA ASP A 267 3.97 4.28 10.26
C ASP A 267 3.00 4.08 9.09
N LEU A 268 3.05 4.99 8.11
CA LEU A 268 2.37 4.88 6.82
C LEU A 268 3.16 5.60 5.73
N VAL A 269 3.36 4.94 4.59
CA VAL A 269 3.79 5.57 3.34
C VAL A 269 2.61 5.67 2.39
N VAL A 270 2.40 6.83 1.77
CA VAL A 270 1.30 7.06 0.82
C VAL A 270 1.87 7.44 -0.55
N LEU A 271 1.43 6.75 -1.58
CA LEU A 271 1.95 6.88 -2.95
C LEU A 271 0.81 6.94 -3.97
N GLY A 272 1.01 7.69 -5.03
CA GLY A 272 0.22 7.51 -6.25
C GLY A 272 0.61 6.21 -6.96
N VAL A 273 -0.38 5.47 -7.47
CA VAL A 273 -0.11 4.23 -8.25
C VAL A 273 0.67 4.52 -9.52
N ARG A 274 0.52 5.73 -10.09
CA ARG A 274 1.16 6.18 -11.32
C ARG A 274 1.86 7.52 -11.09
N GLY A 275 3.06 7.64 -11.64
CA GLY A 275 3.81 8.89 -11.68
C GLY A 275 3.71 9.58 -13.04
N ARG A 276 4.49 10.65 -13.21
CA ARG A 276 4.54 11.52 -14.40
C ARG A 276 4.92 10.82 -15.71
N SER A 277 5.64 9.69 -15.63
CA SER A 277 6.19 8.97 -16.79
C SER A 277 5.31 7.84 -17.33
N SER A 278 4.20 7.51 -16.67
CA SER A 278 3.36 6.38 -17.09
C SER A 278 2.26 6.80 -18.06
N VAL A 279 2.47 6.54 -19.35
CA VAL A 279 1.52 6.84 -20.44
C VAL A 279 0.45 5.73 -20.59
N ASP A 280 0.72 4.50 -20.15
CA ASP A 280 -0.17 3.36 -20.32
C ASP A 280 -1.06 3.06 -19.12
N LEU A 281 -2.34 2.84 -19.38
CA LEU A 281 -3.40 2.56 -18.39
C LEU A 281 -3.18 1.28 -17.55
N GLY A 282 -2.27 0.39 -17.97
CA GLY A 282 -1.98 -0.90 -17.31
C GLY A 282 -0.71 -0.95 -16.44
N PHE A 283 0.11 0.12 -16.43
CA PHE A 283 1.38 0.08 -15.71
C PHE A 283 1.25 0.53 -14.24
N PHE A 284 1.72 -0.33 -13.36
CA PHE A 284 2.01 -0.04 -11.96
C PHE A 284 3.38 0.63 -11.89
N GLY A 285 3.47 1.83 -11.32
CA GLY A 285 4.71 2.62 -11.31
C GLY A 285 5.89 1.85 -10.69
N SER A 286 7.07 1.95 -11.29
CA SER A 286 8.26 1.27 -10.80
C SER A 286 8.59 1.64 -9.35
N THR A 287 8.49 2.92 -9.00
CA THR A 287 8.68 3.41 -7.63
C THR A 287 7.71 2.75 -6.66
N THR A 288 6.42 2.76 -6.98
CA THR A 288 5.37 2.17 -6.12
C THR A 288 5.59 0.67 -5.95
N ASN A 289 5.95 -0.04 -7.01
CA ASN A 289 6.26 -1.47 -6.96
C ASN A 289 7.42 -1.79 -6.00
N HIS A 290 8.52 -1.02 -6.09
CA HIS A 290 9.67 -1.22 -5.19
C HIS A 290 9.34 -0.87 -3.74
N VAL A 291 8.63 0.24 -3.51
CA VAL A 291 8.26 0.67 -2.16
C VAL A 291 7.33 -0.34 -1.49
N VAL A 292 6.27 -0.81 -2.17
CA VAL A 292 5.35 -1.83 -1.62
C VAL A 292 6.07 -3.13 -1.26
N ARG A 293 7.10 -3.52 -2.02
CA ARG A 293 7.88 -4.75 -1.75
C ARG A 293 8.86 -4.62 -0.60
N ALA A 294 9.40 -3.43 -0.37
CA ALA A 294 10.53 -3.23 0.53
C ALA A 294 10.18 -2.46 1.82
N ALA A 295 9.02 -1.80 1.87
CA ALA A 295 8.60 -1.05 3.05
C ALA A 295 8.42 -1.96 4.27
N THR A 296 8.82 -1.46 5.43
CA THR A 296 8.65 -2.10 6.73
C THR A 296 7.39 -1.63 7.46
N CYS A 297 6.71 -0.62 6.93
CA CYS A 297 5.43 -0.11 7.40
C CYS A 297 4.36 -0.26 6.31
N PRO A 298 3.06 -0.13 6.65
CA PRO A 298 1.97 -0.10 5.68
C PRO A 298 2.18 0.91 4.56
N VAL A 299 1.75 0.52 3.35
CA VAL A 299 1.83 1.39 2.16
C VAL A 299 0.44 1.54 1.55
N LEU A 300 -0.06 2.77 1.54
CA LEU A 300 -1.30 3.13 0.86
C LEU A 300 -1.02 3.58 -0.57
N THR A 301 -1.62 2.91 -1.53
CA THR A 301 -1.56 3.30 -2.94
C THR A 301 -2.88 3.91 -3.38
N VAL A 302 -2.82 5.09 -4.01
CA VAL A 302 -4.00 5.85 -4.44
C VAL A 302 -4.00 6.00 -5.95
N ARG A 303 -5.18 5.87 -6.57
CA ARG A 303 -5.39 6.09 -8.01
C ARG A 303 -6.02 7.44 -8.31
N SER A 304 -5.76 7.92 -9.52
CA SER A 304 -6.37 9.14 -10.08
C SER A 304 -7.81 8.90 -10.51
#